data_d58d4f7c2bd30e4141ddd9cc9a86b259
#
_entry.id   d58d4f7c2bd30e4141ddd9cc9a86b259
#
_cell.length_a   1.000
_cell.length_b   1.000
_cell.length_c   1.000
_cell.angle_alpha   90.00
_cell.angle_beta   90.00
_cell.angle_gamma   90.00
#
_symmetry.space_group_name_H-M   'P 1'
#
loop_
_entity.id
_entity.type
_entity.pdbx_description
1 polymer ?
#
loop_
_entity_poly.entity_id
_entity_poly.type
_entity_poly.pdbx_seq_one_letter_code
_entity_poly.pdbx_strand_id
1 'polypeptide(L)'
;MLDVLKKGGRYAAAGAIAWPIVELDVRTLYLKDLVLIGCTFQDRKVFENLIGYIERNEITPLVYKTYPLKDIIAAQKDFVSKKYVGKLVLLP
;
A
#
# COMPACT_ATOMS: atom_id res chain seq x y z
N MET A 1 -9.50 -2.46 -15.08
CA MET A 1 -9.16 -2.63 -13.65
C MET A 1 -10.38 -2.71 -12.74
N LEU A 2 -11.37 -1.84 -12.92
CA LEU A 2 -12.62 -1.91 -12.12
C LEU A 2 -13.42 -3.19 -12.38
N ASP A 3 -13.20 -3.84 -13.50
CA ASP A 3 -13.91 -5.08 -13.89
C ASP A 3 -13.69 -6.24 -12.92
N VAL A 4 -12.55 -6.27 -12.23
CA VAL A 4 -12.22 -7.32 -11.27
C VAL A 4 -12.95 -7.17 -9.94
N LEU A 5 -13.55 -6.01 -9.69
CA LEU A 5 -14.30 -5.76 -8.47
C LEU A 5 -15.70 -6.35 -8.58
N LYS A 6 -16.14 -7.00 -7.54
CA LYS A 6 -17.54 -7.43 -7.44
C LYS A 6 -18.46 -6.24 -7.16
N LYS A 7 -19.76 -6.40 -7.36
CA LYS A 7 -20.76 -5.38 -7.06
C LYS A 7 -20.63 -4.89 -5.62
N GLY A 8 -20.67 -3.57 -5.42
CA GLY A 8 -20.48 -2.94 -4.12
C GLY A 8 -19.01 -2.87 -3.67
N GLY A 9 -18.07 -3.25 -4.54
CA GLY A 9 -16.65 -3.24 -4.23
C GLY A 9 -16.07 -1.85 -4.01
N ARG A 10 -14.90 -1.80 -3.36
CA ARG A 10 -14.18 -0.56 -3.05
C ARG A 10 -12.81 -0.59 -3.70
N TYR A 11 -12.41 0.54 -4.25
CA TYR A 11 -11.08 0.73 -4.83
C TYR A 11 -10.41 1.92 -4.15
N ALA A 12 -9.27 1.68 -3.52
CA ALA A 12 -8.50 2.72 -2.84
C ALA A 12 -7.25 3.05 -3.65
N ALA A 13 -7.04 4.32 -3.97
CA ALA A 13 -5.86 4.82 -4.66
C ALA A 13 -4.96 5.54 -3.66
N ALA A 14 -3.76 4.99 -3.42
CA ALA A 14 -2.80 5.52 -2.47
C ALA A 14 -1.59 6.20 -3.13
N GLY A 15 -1.50 6.15 -4.45
CA GLY A 15 -0.41 6.77 -5.20
C GLY A 15 -0.52 6.50 -6.69
N ALA A 16 0.24 7.26 -7.48
CA ALA A 16 0.24 7.16 -8.93
C ALA A 16 1.66 7.41 -9.48
N ILE A 17 2.58 6.52 -9.11
CA ILE A 17 4.00 6.69 -9.40
C ILE A 17 4.33 6.62 -10.90
N ALA A 18 3.58 5.83 -11.66
CA ALA A 18 3.80 5.69 -13.10
C ALA A 18 3.17 6.85 -13.88
N TRP A 19 1.90 7.14 -13.61
CA TRP A 19 1.16 8.21 -14.30
C TRP A 19 -0.07 8.63 -13.50
N PRO A 20 -0.30 9.93 -13.31
CA PRO A 20 -1.39 10.41 -12.45
C PRO A 20 -2.76 10.46 -13.13
N ILE A 21 -2.80 10.45 -14.46
CA ILE A 21 -4.05 10.62 -15.21
C ILE A 21 -4.44 9.28 -15.84
N VAL A 22 -5.67 8.85 -15.61
CA VAL A 22 -6.20 7.58 -16.13
C VAL A 22 -7.58 7.78 -16.72
N GLU A 23 -7.94 6.91 -17.65
CA GLU A 23 -9.31 6.83 -18.15
C GLU A 23 -10.16 6.04 -17.14
N LEU A 24 -11.36 6.54 -16.88
CA LEU A 24 -12.33 5.89 -16.00
C LEU A 24 -13.57 5.49 -16.78
N ASP A 25 -13.91 4.20 -16.78
CA ASP A 25 -15.20 3.73 -17.28
C ASP A 25 -16.28 4.01 -16.24
N VAL A 26 -16.99 5.11 -16.42
CA VAL A 26 -18.05 5.55 -15.50
C VAL A 26 -19.21 4.58 -15.49
N ARG A 27 -19.47 3.88 -16.60
CA ARG A 27 -20.52 2.89 -16.69
C ARG A 27 -20.27 1.70 -15.76
N THR A 28 -19.05 1.16 -15.77
CA THR A 28 -18.66 0.09 -14.85
C THR A 28 -18.76 0.56 -13.40
N LEU A 29 -18.38 1.80 -13.13
CA LEU A 29 -18.46 2.38 -11.79
C LEU A 29 -19.88 2.37 -11.23
N TYR A 30 -20.87 2.90 -11.98
CA TYR A 30 -22.22 2.99 -11.43
C TYR A 30 -23.02 1.69 -11.54
N LEU A 31 -22.82 0.87 -12.59
CA LEU A 31 -23.56 -0.38 -12.73
C LEU A 31 -23.17 -1.44 -11.68
N LYS A 32 -21.97 -1.34 -11.13
CA LYS A 32 -21.50 -2.21 -10.05
C LYS A 32 -21.59 -1.58 -8.66
N ASP A 33 -22.13 -0.38 -8.55
CA ASP A 33 -22.21 0.36 -7.28
C ASP A 33 -20.83 0.44 -6.58
N LEU A 34 -19.78 0.77 -7.32
CA LEU A 34 -18.42 0.82 -6.81
C LEU A 34 -18.14 2.11 -6.05
N VAL A 35 -17.19 2.06 -5.12
CA VAL A 35 -16.70 3.22 -4.39
C VAL A 35 -15.23 3.43 -4.72
N LEU A 36 -14.88 4.65 -5.16
CA LEU A 36 -13.48 5.07 -5.37
C LEU A 36 -13.05 5.95 -4.21
N ILE A 37 -11.91 5.65 -3.61
CA ILE A 37 -11.41 6.33 -2.42
C ILE A 37 -10.00 6.81 -2.67
N GLY A 38 -9.77 8.11 -2.53
CA GLY A 38 -8.41 8.68 -2.51
C GLY A 38 -7.82 8.59 -1.12
N CYS A 39 -6.57 8.12 -1.02
CA CYS A 39 -5.90 7.92 0.26
C CYS A 39 -4.55 8.63 0.26
N THR A 40 -4.36 9.63 1.13
CA THR A 40 -3.09 10.31 1.30
C THR A 40 -2.72 10.41 2.77
N PHE A 41 -3.58 11.05 3.54
CA PHE A 41 -3.37 11.29 4.96
C PHE A 41 -4.23 10.35 5.80
N GLN A 42 -3.69 9.89 6.90
CA GLN A 42 -4.40 9.04 7.83
C GLN A 42 -4.34 9.65 9.24
N ASP A 43 -5.47 9.62 9.94
CA ASP A 43 -5.53 10.03 11.34
C ASP A 43 -4.67 9.11 12.21
N ARG A 44 -4.19 9.67 13.32
CA ARG A 44 -3.43 8.93 14.31
C ARG A 44 -4.13 7.63 14.75
N LYS A 45 -5.44 7.69 14.91
CA LYS A 45 -6.25 6.53 15.30
C LYS A 45 -6.13 5.36 14.32
N VAL A 46 -6.03 5.65 13.02
CA VAL A 46 -5.86 4.62 11.99
C VAL A 46 -4.54 3.87 12.20
N PHE A 47 -3.46 4.61 12.49
CA PHE A 47 -2.16 4.02 12.78
C PHE A 47 -2.19 3.19 14.08
N GLU A 48 -2.81 3.70 15.13
CA GLU A 48 -2.98 2.97 16.39
C GLU A 48 -3.78 1.68 16.19
N ASN A 49 -4.84 1.71 15.39
CA ASN A 49 -5.61 0.53 15.04
C ASN A 49 -4.76 -0.50 14.27
N LEU A 50 -3.92 -0.05 13.34
CA LEU A 50 -3.02 -0.93 12.59
C LEU A 50 -2.04 -1.65 13.54
N ILE A 51 -1.47 -0.92 14.49
CA ILE A 51 -0.60 -1.52 15.52
C ILE A 51 -1.34 -2.60 16.30
N GLY A 52 -2.59 -2.34 16.69
CA GLY A 52 -3.44 -3.31 17.37
C GLY A 52 -3.65 -4.59 16.56
N TYR A 53 -3.90 -4.48 15.25
CA TYR A 53 -4.02 -5.65 14.37
C TYR A 53 -2.73 -6.46 14.31
N ILE A 54 -1.58 -5.79 14.27
CA ILE A 54 -0.27 -6.46 14.26
C ILE A 54 -0.01 -7.17 15.59
N GLU A 55 -0.30 -6.52 16.70
CA GLU A 55 -0.11 -7.10 18.06
C GLU A 55 -0.97 -8.33 18.28
N ARG A 56 -2.17 -8.37 17.70
CA ARG A 56 -3.07 -9.55 17.79
C ARG A 56 -2.78 -10.61 16.73
N ASN A 57 -1.70 -10.46 15.96
CA ASN A 57 -1.32 -11.38 14.87
C ASN A 57 -2.37 -11.51 13.76
N GLU A 58 -3.25 -10.52 13.61
CA GLU A 58 -4.23 -10.50 12.52
C GLU A 58 -3.60 -10.06 11.19
N ILE A 59 -2.53 -9.27 11.26
CA ILE A 59 -1.73 -8.84 10.12
C ILE A 59 -0.25 -9.06 10.46
N THR A 60 0.50 -9.66 9.55
CA THR A 60 1.94 -9.84 9.69
C THR A 60 2.65 -9.02 8.61
N PRO A 61 3.37 -7.95 8.99
CA PRO A 61 4.18 -7.21 8.03
C PRO A 61 5.24 -8.09 7.40
N LEU A 62 5.37 -8.01 6.09
CA LEU A 62 6.39 -8.78 5.37
C LEU A 62 7.69 -7.99 5.32
N VAL A 63 8.70 -8.49 6.02
CA VAL A 63 10.06 -7.93 6.01
C VAL A 63 10.93 -8.80 5.11
N TYR A 64 11.49 -8.19 4.06
CA TYR A 64 12.40 -8.89 3.16
C TYR A 64 13.78 -9.03 3.77
N LYS A 65 14.35 -7.90 4.27
CA LYS A 65 15.69 -7.87 4.82
C LYS A 65 15.85 -6.74 5.84
N THR A 66 16.71 -6.96 6.82
CA THR A 66 17.09 -5.94 7.80
C THR A 66 18.55 -5.52 7.57
N TYR A 67 18.84 -4.27 7.90
CA TYR A 67 20.20 -3.70 7.82
C TYR A 67 20.50 -2.94 9.09
N PRO A 68 21.76 -2.96 9.59
CA PRO A 68 22.19 -1.96 10.56
C PRO A 68 22.02 -0.55 9.99
N LEU A 69 21.68 0.43 10.81
CA LEU A 69 21.49 1.81 10.34
C LEU A 69 22.72 2.36 9.60
N LYS A 70 23.92 1.96 10.00
CA LYS A 70 25.16 2.35 9.34
C LYS A 70 25.26 1.92 7.88
N ASP A 71 24.51 0.88 7.49
CA ASP A 71 24.52 0.32 6.13
C ASP A 71 23.40 0.88 5.26
N ILE A 72 22.92 2.09 5.58
CA ILE A 72 21.81 2.74 4.87
C ILE A 72 22.06 2.85 3.35
N ILE A 73 23.30 3.05 2.93
CA ILE A 73 23.65 3.17 1.50
C ILE A 73 23.35 1.85 0.77
N ALA A 74 23.74 0.72 1.36
CA ALA A 74 23.45 -0.59 0.80
C ALA A 74 21.94 -0.85 0.75
N ALA A 75 21.22 -0.49 1.81
CA ALA A 75 19.76 -0.61 1.85
C ALA A 75 19.07 0.23 0.77
N GLN A 76 19.54 1.46 0.53
CA GLN A 76 18.99 2.33 -0.52
C GLN A 76 19.23 1.76 -1.92
N LYS A 77 20.41 1.18 -2.18
CA LYS A 77 20.70 0.51 -3.45
C LYS A 77 19.75 -0.67 -3.70
N ASP A 78 19.56 -1.50 -2.69
CA ASP A 78 18.62 -2.63 -2.78
C ASP A 78 17.18 -2.16 -2.96
N PHE A 79 16.77 -1.08 -2.29
CA PHE A 79 15.44 -0.49 -2.44
C PHE A 79 15.17 -0.05 -3.89
N VAL A 80 16.14 0.61 -4.51
CA VAL A 80 16.00 1.09 -5.90
C VAL A 80 15.91 -0.07 -6.89
N SER A 81 16.56 -1.20 -6.60
CA SER A 81 16.53 -2.37 -7.48
C SER A 81 15.12 -2.94 -7.66
N LYS A 82 14.26 -2.82 -6.66
CA LYS A 82 12.85 -3.31 -6.63
C LYS A 82 12.71 -4.79 -7.02
N LYS A 83 13.74 -5.59 -6.76
CA LYS A 83 13.77 -7.03 -7.09
C LYS A 83 13.35 -7.91 -5.92
N TYR A 84 12.50 -7.41 -5.04
CA TYR A 84 12.09 -8.12 -3.84
C TYR A 84 10.64 -7.82 -3.48
N VAL A 85 10.07 -8.67 -2.64
CA VAL A 85 8.73 -8.49 -2.06
C VAL A 85 8.88 -8.27 -0.55
N GLY A 86 8.22 -7.25 -0.02
CA GLY A 86 8.28 -6.90 1.39
C GLY A 86 9.00 -5.59 1.64
N LYS A 87 9.33 -5.33 2.88
CA LYS A 87 9.95 -4.08 3.34
C LYS A 87 11.41 -4.29 3.69
N LEU A 88 12.23 -3.28 3.42
CA LEU A 88 13.59 -3.18 3.96
C LEU A 88 13.52 -2.40 5.27
N VAL A 89 14.11 -2.93 6.32
CA VAL A 89 14.07 -2.33 7.65
C VAL A 89 15.48 -1.99 8.12
N LEU A 90 15.66 -0.75 8.56
CA LEU A 90 16.90 -0.28 9.18
C LEU A 90 16.77 -0.43 10.69
N LEU A 91 17.77 -1.07 11.29
CA LEU A 91 17.85 -1.24 12.74
C LEU A 91 18.86 -0.23 13.31
N PRO A 92 18.45 0.58 14.30
CA PRO A 92 19.33 1.56 14.92
C PRO A 92 20.48 0.93 15.68
#